data_15420432a147926ea0340fcc60df69c9
#
_entry.id   15420432a147926ea0340fcc60df69c9
#
_cell.length_a   1.000
_cell.length_b   1.000
_cell.length_c   1.000
_cell.angle_alpha   90.00
_cell.angle_beta   90.00
_cell.angle_gamma   90.00
#
_symmetry.space_group_name_H-M   'P 1'
#
loop_
_entity.id
_entity.type
_entity.pdbx_description
1 polymer ?
#
loop_
_entity_poly.entity_id
_entity_poly.type
_entity_poly.pdbx_seq_one_letter_code
_entity_poly.pdbx_strand_id
1 'polypeptide(L)'
;MSSELQATIEAMLRPGCGLLAADESAPTIAKRFKAVGVESTEEARRAYRSLLLATPGLGDHISGVILFEETLGQKADDGTPLAQVAAKQGIVPGIKVDAGKIALAHAPGDEITQGLDGLAKRFALYKTQGARFAKWRAVYNVSATLPGWLAMQANADSLARYAAICQEQGIVPIVEPEVLMDGDNDIERCAQVTEAVLGEVFHALRRHAVVLEHMVLKPN
;
A
#
# COMPACT_ATOMS: atom_id res chain seq x y z
N MET A 1 11.67 10.79 15.66
CA MET A 1 10.53 10.59 14.72
C MET A 1 10.77 11.29 13.38
N SER A 2 10.94 12.62 13.33
CA SER A 2 11.19 13.33 12.06
C SER A 2 12.40 12.79 11.29
N SER A 3 13.54 12.53 11.95
CA SER A 3 14.76 12.01 11.32
C SER A 3 14.62 10.57 10.81
N GLU A 4 13.82 9.71 11.45
CA GLU A 4 13.57 8.33 11.01
C GLU A 4 12.70 8.32 9.74
N LEU A 5 11.63 9.13 9.71
CA LEU A 5 10.77 9.28 8.53
C LEU A 5 11.56 9.87 7.36
N GLN A 6 12.33 10.93 7.60
CA GLN A 6 13.17 11.55 6.57
C GLN A 6 14.16 10.55 5.97
N ALA A 7 14.90 9.81 6.79
CA ALA A 7 15.84 8.80 6.32
C ALA A 7 15.15 7.69 5.50
N THR A 8 13.90 7.34 5.87
CA THR A 8 13.13 6.34 5.12
C THR A 8 12.68 6.90 3.77
N ILE A 9 12.18 8.13 3.70
CA ILE A 9 11.79 8.79 2.45
C ILE A 9 13.00 8.89 1.50
N GLU A 10 14.15 9.33 1.99
CA GLU A 10 15.37 9.43 1.19
C GLU A 10 15.80 8.07 0.62
N ALA A 11 15.73 7.02 1.43
CA ALA A 11 16.04 5.66 0.99
C ALA A 11 15.02 5.13 -0.04
N MET A 12 13.73 5.46 0.09
CA MET A 12 12.67 5.05 -0.83
C MET A 12 12.72 5.81 -2.17
N LEU A 13 13.03 7.10 -2.13
CA LEU A 13 13.03 7.98 -3.30
C LEU A 13 14.43 8.11 -3.96
N ARG A 14 15.26 7.08 -3.84
CA ARG A 14 16.60 7.05 -4.45
C ARG A 14 16.48 7.27 -5.96
N PRO A 15 17.29 8.20 -6.55
CA PRO A 15 17.25 8.48 -7.98
C PRO A 15 17.45 7.22 -8.84
N GLY A 16 16.67 7.10 -9.91
CA GLY A 16 16.73 5.98 -10.84
C GLY A 16 16.09 4.68 -10.35
N CYS A 17 15.51 4.67 -9.14
CA CYS A 17 14.84 3.51 -8.57
C CYS A 17 13.34 3.73 -8.43
N GLY A 18 12.58 2.62 -8.53
CA GLY A 18 11.15 2.57 -8.27
C GLY A 18 10.80 1.78 -7.02
N LEU A 19 9.51 1.72 -6.71
CA LEU A 19 8.95 0.87 -5.65
C LEU A 19 8.28 -0.36 -6.27
N LEU A 20 8.61 -1.56 -5.78
CA LEU A 20 8.01 -2.80 -6.21
C LEU A 20 6.76 -3.09 -5.35
N ALA A 21 5.59 -3.25 -5.99
CA ALA A 21 4.40 -3.78 -5.34
C ALA A 21 4.40 -5.31 -5.43
N ALA A 22 4.62 -5.98 -4.30
CA ALA A 22 4.59 -7.43 -4.14
C ALA A 22 3.63 -7.82 -3.00
N ASP A 23 2.54 -7.07 -2.85
CA ASP A 23 1.61 -7.09 -1.73
C ASP A 23 0.23 -7.66 -2.08
N GLU A 24 0.11 -8.40 -3.20
CA GLU A 24 -1.15 -9.03 -3.59
C GLU A 24 -1.70 -9.87 -2.44
N SER A 25 -2.98 -9.61 -2.10
CA SER A 25 -3.70 -10.43 -1.12
C SER A 25 -3.85 -11.88 -1.58
N ALA A 26 -4.12 -12.80 -0.66
CA ALA A 26 -4.27 -14.21 -0.99
C ALA A 26 -5.27 -14.48 -2.15
N PRO A 27 -6.46 -13.84 -2.23
CA PRO A 27 -7.35 -14.00 -3.39
C PRO A 27 -6.75 -13.47 -4.69
N THR A 28 -6.03 -12.35 -4.64
CA THR A 28 -5.43 -11.74 -5.84
C THR A 28 -4.31 -12.60 -6.41
N ILE A 29 -3.39 -13.06 -5.56
CA ILE A 29 -2.30 -13.91 -6.01
C ILE A 29 -2.81 -15.28 -6.47
N ALA A 30 -3.85 -15.84 -5.85
CA ALA A 30 -4.49 -17.08 -6.28
C ALA A 30 -5.08 -16.97 -7.70
N LYS A 31 -5.71 -15.83 -8.03
CA LYS A 31 -6.20 -15.56 -9.39
C LYS A 31 -5.05 -15.52 -10.42
N ARG A 32 -3.92 -14.89 -10.06
CA ARG A 32 -2.73 -14.83 -10.94
C ARG A 32 -2.10 -16.20 -11.14
N PHE A 33 -1.93 -16.98 -10.06
CA PHE A 33 -1.38 -18.34 -10.13
C PHE A 33 -2.26 -19.27 -10.95
N LYS A 34 -3.59 -19.19 -10.78
CA LYS A 34 -4.55 -19.96 -11.60
C LYS A 34 -4.38 -19.69 -13.10
N ALA A 35 -4.10 -18.46 -13.50
CA ALA A 35 -3.92 -18.10 -14.91
C ALA A 35 -2.68 -18.77 -15.54
N VAL A 36 -1.71 -19.21 -14.73
CA VAL A 36 -0.48 -19.92 -15.17
C VAL A 36 -0.45 -21.37 -14.68
N GLY A 37 -1.59 -21.91 -14.24
CA GLY A 37 -1.73 -23.33 -13.85
C GLY A 37 -1.03 -23.69 -12.52
N VAL A 38 -0.74 -22.72 -11.65
CA VAL A 38 -0.11 -22.95 -10.34
C VAL A 38 -1.17 -22.91 -9.25
N GLU A 39 -1.12 -23.86 -8.31
CA GLU A 39 -1.95 -23.85 -7.12
C GLU A 39 -1.42 -22.81 -6.11
N SER A 40 -2.34 -22.03 -5.51
CA SER A 40 -1.97 -20.99 -4.53
C SER A 40 -1.86 -21.57 -3.11
N THR A 41 -0.85 -22.39 -2.88
CA THR A 41 -0.45 -22.83 -1.54
C THR A 41 0.37 -21.75 -0.85
N GLU A 42 0.51 -21.82 0.48
CA GLU A 42 1.41 -20.92 1.22
C GLU A 42 2.85 -21.03 0.71
N GLU A 43 3.31 -22.27 0.46
CA GLU A 43 4.65 -22.53 -0.05
C GLU A 43 4.87 -21.95 -1.46
N ALA A 44 3.89 -22.07 -2.37
CA ALA A 44 3.99 -21.48 -3.69
C ALA A 44 4.05 -19.94 -3.62
N ARG A 45 3.28 -19.32 -2.72
CA ARG A 45 3.33 -17.88 -2.50
C ARG A 45 4.67 -17.44 -1.91
N ARG A 46 5.19 -18.20 -0.93
CA ARG A 46 6.52 -17.96 -0.33
C ARG A 46 7.61 -18.05 -1.39
N ALA A 47 7.61 -19.12 -2.17
CA ALA A 47 8.60 -19.33 -3.23
C ALA A 47 8.57 -18.21 -4.28
N TYR A 48 7.38 -17.79 -4.71
CA TYR A 48 7.22 -16.66 -5.64
C TYR A 48 7.78 -15.35 -5.08
N ARG A 49 7.48 -15.03 -3.80
CA ARG A 49 8.01 -13.82 -3.16
C ARG A 49 9.52 -13.90 -2.94
N SER A 50 10.02 -15.08 -2.56
CA SER A 50 11.46 -15.33 -2.41
C SER A 50 12.18 -15.15 -3.74
N LEU A 51 11.65 -15.68 -4.85
CA LEU A 51 12.19 -15.50 -6.19
C LEU A 51 12.31 -14.01 -6.56
N LEU A 52 11.26 -13.23 -6.35
CA LEU A 52 11.30 -11.79 -6.63
C LEU A 52 12.38 -11.08 -5.81
N LEU A 53 12.39 -11.29 -4.49
CA LEU A 53 13.27 -10.57 -3.57
C LEU A 53 14.73 -11.02 -3.63
N ALA A 54 14.99 -12.26 -4.05
CA ALA A 54 16.34 -12.80 -4.19
C ALA A 54 16.96 -12.55 -5.59
N THR A 55 16.23 -11.91 -6.51
CA THR A 55 16.74 -11.61 -7.86
C THR A 55 18.01 -10.74 -7.77
N PRO A 56 19.15 -11.23 -8.29
CA PRO A 56 20.39 -10.46 -8.26
C PRO A 56 20.27 -9.12 -8.99
N GLY A 57 20.81 -8.05 -8.40
CA GLY A 57 20.76 -6.70 -8.96
C GLY A 57 19.39 -6.00 -8.85
N LEU A 58 18.41 -6.60 -8.18
CA LEU A 58 17.11 -5.95 -7.98
C LEU A 58 17.26 -4.58 -7.30
N GLY A 59 18.14 -4.48 -6.32
CA GLY A 59 18.42 -3.25 -5.59
C GLY A 59 19.00 -2.11 -6.42
N ASP A 60 19.52 -2.38 -7.64
CA ASP A 60 20.00 -1.34 -8.55
C ASP A 60 18.85 -0.53 -9.16
N HIS A 61 17.64 -1.10 -9.20
CA HIS A 61 16.44 -0.53 -9.83
C HIS A 61 15.26 -0.33 -8.88
N ILE A 62 15.25 -1.02 -7.74
CA ILE A 62 14.17 -0.99 -6.75
C ILE A 62 14.72 -0.48 -5.42
N SER A 63 14.13 0.57 -4.91
CA SER A 63 14.49 1.19 -3.62
C SER A 63 13.58 0.77 -2.46
N GLY A 64 12.39 0.28 -2.74
CA GLY A 64 11.45 -0.19 -1.71
C GLY A 64 10.52 -1.26 -2.25
N VAL A 65 10.05 -2.14 -1.36
CA VAL A 65 9.11 -3.20 -1.72
C VAL A 65 7.93 -3.23 -0.74
N ILE A 66 6.70 -3.22 -1.27
CA ILE A 66 5.49 -3.39 -0.48
C ILE A 66 5.23 -4.88 -0.36
N LEU A 67 5.20 -5.42 0.85
CA LEU A 67 4.95 -6.83 1.14
C LEU A 67 3.53 -7.05 1.67
N PHE A 68 3.01 -8.25 1.47
CA PHE A 68 1.82 -8.72 2.17
C PHE A 68 2.19 -9.23 3.57
N GLU A 69 1.26 -9.22 4.52
CA GLU A 69 1.53 -9.59 5.92
C GLU A 69 2.12 -10.99 6.06
N GLU A 70 1.58 -11.98 5.35
CA GLU A 70 2.11 -13.35 5.30
C GLU A 70 3.60 -13.34 4.91
N THR A 71 3.94 -12.61 3.85
CA THR A 71 5.31 -12.53 3.32
C THR A 71 6.28 -11.86 4.27
N LEU A 72 5.85 -10.83 5.00
CA LEU A 72 6.70 -10.15 5.98
C LEU A 72 7.15 -11.10 7.09
N GLY A 73 6.32 -12.08 7.45
CA GLY A 73 6.62 -13.13 8.43
C GLY A 73 7.40 -14.33 7.89
N GLN A 74 7.51 -14.48 6.57
CA GLN A 74 8.13 -15.65 5.93
C GLN A 74 9.65 -15.54 5.78
N LYS A 75 10.28 -16.67 5.47
CA LYS A 75 11.73 -16.82 5.30
C LYS A 75 12.05 -17.43 3.93
N ALA A 76 13.21 -17.10 3.39
CA ALA A 76 13.82 -17.78 2.25
C ALA A 76 14.28 -19.19 2.64
N ASP A 77 14.73 -19.99 1.65
CA ASP A 77 15.16 -21.38 1.86
C ASP A 77 16.36 -21.53 2.80
N ASP A 78 17.20 -20.50 2.89
CA ASP A 78 18.34 -20.43 3.80
C ASP A 78 17.96 -19.98 5.23
N GLY A 79 16.68 -19.79 5.51
CA GLY A 79 16.16 -19.32 6.79
C GLY A 79 16.22 -17.80 7.00
N THR A 80 16.74 -17.03 6.04
CA THR A 80 16.77 -15.55 6.12
C THR A 80 15.35 -15.00 6.00
N PRO A 81 14.87 -14.10 6.91
CA PRO A 81 13.60 -13.42 6.75
C PRO A 81 13.51 -12.68 5.39
N LEU A 82 12.38 -12.78 4.68
CA LEU A 82 12.23 -12.19 3.35
C LEU A 82 12.42 -10.67 3.35
N ALA A 83 12.01 -9.98 4.41
CA ALA A 83 12.31 -8.55 4.58
C ALA A 83 13.81 -8.26 4.65
N GLN A 84 14.60 -9.16 5.26
CA GLN A 84 16.07 -9.01 5.30
C GLN A 84 16.73 -9.34 3.96
N VAL A 85 16.15 -10.27 3.18
CA VAL A 85 16.62 -10.54 1.81
C VAL A 85 16.55 -9.25 0.97
N ALA A 86 15.44 -8.52 1.05
CA ALA A 86 15.29 -7.22 0.40
C ALA A 86 16.28 -6.19 0.97
N ALA A 87 16.37 -6.06 2.29
CA ALA A 87 17.22 -5.07 2.95
C ALA A 87 18.71 -5.26 2.64
N LYS A 88 19.21 -6.50 2.48
CA LYS A 88 20.59 -6.80 2.08
C LYS A 88 20.96 -6.25 0.69
N GLN A 89 19.97 -6.01 -0.18
CA GLN A 89 20.13 -5.39 -1.49
C GLN A 89 19.89 -3.86 -1.48
N GLY A 90 19.72 -3.24 -0.29
CA GLY A 90 19.43 -1.82 -0.16
C GLY A 90 17.98 -1.46 -0.49
N ILE A 91 17.07 -2.45 -0.49
CA ILE A 91 15.64 -2.28 -0.74
C ILE A 91 14.92 -2.12 0.61
N VAL A 92 14.22 -1.01 0.80
CA VAL A 92 13.45 -0.73 2.03
C VAL A 92 12.22 -1.64 2.08
N PRO A 93 12.02 -2.47 3.13
CA PRO A 93 10.80 -3.26 3.27
C PRO A 93 9.63 -2.39 3.74
N GLY A 94 8.47 -2.63 3.17
CA GLY A 94 7.20 -2.03 3.57
C GLY A 94 6.08 -3.06 3.62
N ILE A 95 4.93 -2.65 4.13
CA ILE A 95 3.81 -3.54 4.44
C ILE A 95 2.46 -2.96 4.00
N LYS A 96 1.65 -3.77 3.31
CA LYS A 96 0.23 -3.48 3.09
C LYS A 96 -0.54 -3.74 4.38
N VAL A 97 -1.22 -2.72 4.90
CA VAL A 97 -1.87 -2.79 6.22
C VAL A 97 -3.40 -2.68 6.19
N ASP A 98 -3.99 -2.31 5.06
CA ASP A 98 -5.45 -2.36 4.93
C ASP A 98 -5.97 -3.81 4.98
N ALA A 99 -7.16 -3.99 5.52
CA ALA A 99 -7.84 -5.27 5.67
C ALA A 99 -8.84 -5.56 4.53
N GLY A 100 -8.68 -4.88 3.38
CA GLY A 100 -9.60 -4.98 2.26
C GLY A 100 -10.76 -3.99 2.34
N LYS A 101 -11.69 -4.13 1.39
CA LYS A 101 -12.82 -3.21 1.20
C LYS A 101 -14.15 -3.91 1.38
N ILE A 102 -15.15 -3.16 1.82
CA ILE A 102 -16.55 -3.58 1.93
C ILE A 102 -17.46 -2.53 1.31
N ALA A 103 -18.71 -2.90 1.02
CA ALA A 103 -19.73 -1.94 0.58
C ALA A 103 -19.92 -0.83 1.63
N LEU A 104 -19.97 0.42 1.16
CA LEU A 104 -20.26 1.55 2.04
C LEU A 104 -21.78 1.63 2.28
N ALA A 105 -22.19 1.62 3.56
CA ALA A 105 -23.60 1.67 3.94
C ALA A 105 -24.27 2.95 3.40
N HIS A 106 -25.46 2.81 2.87
CA HIS A 106 -26.26 3.87 2.24
C HIS A 106 -25.61 4.56 1.01
N ALA A 107 -24.59 3.94 0.42
CA ALA A 107 -23.92 4.41 -0.78
C ALA A 107 -23.77 3.27 -1.81
N PRO A 108 -24.84 2.90 -2.52
CA PRO A 108 -24.83 1.79 -3.45
C PRO A 108 -23.76 1.95 -4.54
N GLY A 109 -22.90 0.94 -4.71
CA GLY A 109 -21.80 0.94 -5.67
C GLY A 109 -20.49 1.54 -5.14
N ASP A 110 -20.54 2.22 -4.01
CA ASP A 110 -19.34 2.72 -3.31
C ASP A 110 -18.83 1.73 -2.25
N GLU A 111 -17.53 1.82 -1.96
CA GLU A 111 -16.84 0.94 -1.02
C GLU A 111 -16.03 1.75 -0.01
N ILE A 112 -15.76 1.15 1.14
CA ILE A 112 -14.90 1.68 2.20
C ILE A 112 -13.81 0.67 2.57
N THR A 113 -12.59 1.14 2.75
CA THR A 113 -11.47 0.29 3.16
C THR A 113 -11.40 0.17 4.68
N GLN A 114 -11.16 -1.05 5.17
CA GLN A 114 -11.08 -1.40 6.58
C GLN A 114 -9.65 -1.58 7.06
N GLY A 115 -9.42 -1.63 8.39
CA GLY A 115 -8.15 -2.02 8.98
C GLY A 115 -7.52 -0.97 9.91
N LEU A 116 -8.22 0.10 10.29
CA LEU A 116 -7.71 1.11 11.23
C LEU A 116 -7.64 0.58 12.67
N ASP A 117 -8.55 -0.33 13.04
CA ASP A 117 -8.62 -0.84 14.40
C ASP A 117 -7.34 -1.59 14.78
N GLY A 118 -6.73 -1.20 15.89
CA GLY A 118 -5.49 -1.79 16.37
C GLY A 118 -4.25 -1.56 15.51
N LEU A 119 -4.30 -0.66 14.52
CA LEU A 119 -3.21 -0.45 13.56
C LEU A 119 -1.89 -0.05 14.23
N ALA A 120 -1.91 0.85 15.23
CA ALA A 120 -0.72 1.23 15.97
C ALA A 120 -0.03 0.03 16.66
N LYS A 121 -0.82 -0.92 17.20
CA LYS A 121 -0.28 -2.16 17.79
C LYS A 121 0.34 -3.08 16.74
N ARG A 122 -0.28 -3.18 15.55
CA ARG A 122 0.29 -3.96 14.44
C ARG A 122 1.61 -3.38 13.97
N PHE A 123 1.76 -2.07 13.93
CA PHE A 123 3.02 -1.42 13.58
C PHE A 123 4.18 -1.77 14.50
N ALA A 124 3.95 -1.92 15.81
CA ALA A 124 4.98 -2.36 16.72
C ALA A 124 5.59 -3.72 16.30
N LEU A 125 4.75 -4.67 15.87
CA LEU A 125 5.20 -5.96 15.35
C LEU A 125 5.91 -5.79 13.99
N TYR A 126 5.31 -5.09 13.03
CA TYR A 126 5.87 -4.95 11.69
C TYR A 126 7.24 -4.25 11.68
N LYS A 127 7.46 -3.29 12.57
CA LYS A 127 8.79 -2.67 12.77
C LYS A 127 9.84 -3.69 13.22
N THR A 128 9.50 -4.60 14.15
CA THR A 128 10.44 -5.65 14.56
C THR A 128 10.76 -6.64 13.44
N GLN A 129 9.86 -6.77 12.47
CA GLN A 129 10.07 -7.58 11.25
C GLN A 129 10.80 -6.82 10.13
N GLY A 130 11.14 -5.54 10.35
CA GLY A 130 11.93 -4.73 9.43
C GLY A 130 11.14 -3.76 8.54
N ALA A 131 9.81 -3.68 8.68
CA ALA A 131 9.02 -2.72 7.92
C ALA A 131 9.33 -1.26 8.33
N ARG A 132 9.58 -0.40 7.33
CA ARG A 132 9.86 1.03 7.52
C ARG A 132 8.82 1.94 6.87
N PHE A 133 8.02 1.41 5.97
CA PHE A 133 6.89 2.12 5.39
C PHE A 133 5.67 1.20 5.32
N ALA A 134 4.50 1.79 5.16
CA ALA A 134 3.25 1.07 5.01
C ALA A 134 2.48 1.55 3.78
N LYS A 135 1.53 0.73 3.31
CA LYS A 135 0.63 1.11 2.23
C LYS A 135 -0.82 0.82 2.62
N TRP A 136 -1.70 1.78 2.32
CA TRP A 136 -3.15 1.66 2.45
C TRP A 136 -3.83 2.11 1.17
N ARG A 137 -4.66 1.24 0.61
CA ARG A 137 -5.41 1.47 -0.62
C ARG A 137 -6.88 1.78 -0.29
N ALA A 138 -7.36 2.94 -0.71
CA ALA A 138 -8.78 3.22 -0.88
C ALA A 138 -9.13 3.09 -2.37
N VAL A 139 -10.34 2.61 -2.67
CA VAL A 139 -10.76 2.34 -4.05
C VAL A 139 -12.00 3.15 -4.37
N TYR A 140 -12.02 3.77 -5.54
CA TYR A 140 -13.14 4.54 -6.04
C TYR A 140 -13.59 3.99 -7.39
N ASN A 141 -14.81 3.42 -7.43
CA ASN A 141 -15.47 3.05 -8.67
C ASN A 141 -15.86 4.30 -9.44
N VAL A 142 -15.74 4.29 -10.76
CA VAL A 142 -16.10 5.44 -11.63
C VAL A 142 -17.29 5.08 -12.49
N SER A 143 -18.27 5.99 -12.52
CA SER A 143 -19.42 5.97 -13.43
C SER A 143 -19.97 7.39 -13.58
N ALA A 144 -21.12 7.54 -14.23
CA ALA A 144 -21.79 8.82 -14.29
C ALA A 144 -22.15 9.42 -12.91
N THR A 145 -22.37 8.56 -11.90
CA THR A 145 -22.78 8.95 -10.54
C THR A 145 -21.80 8.54 -9.43
N LEU A 146 -20.79 7.76 -9.74
CA LEU A 146 -19.79 7.28 -8.77
C LEU A 146 -18.41 7.92 -9.05
N PRO A 147 -17.59 8.08 -8.01
CA PRO A 147 -17.89 7.87 -6.58
C PRO A 147 -18.85 8.92 -6.05
N GLY A 148 -19.67 8.55 -5.07
CA GLY A 148 -20.49 9.49 -4.33
C GLY A 148 -19.68 10.33 -3.34
N TRP A 149 -20.23 11.48 -2.95
CA TRP A 149 -19.57 12.40 -2.00
C TRP A 149 -19.20 11.72 -0.67
N LEU A 150 -20.12 10.88 -0.14
CA LEU A 150 -19.87 10.15 1.10
C LEU A 150 -18.64 9.24 1.00
N ALA A 151 -18.48 8.53 -0.12
CA ALA A 151 -17.33 7.64 -0.34
C ALA A 151 -16.01 8.42 -0.42
N MET A 152 -16.01 9.56 -1.12
CA MET A 152 -14.84 10.42 -1.21
C MET A 152 -14.39 10.90 0.18
N GLN A 153 -15.32 11.42 0.99
CA GLN A 153 -14.99 11.89 2.33
C GLN A 153 -14.58 10.78 3.29
N ALA A 154 -15.33 9.67 3.34
CA ALA A 154 -15.06 8.59 4.28
C ALA A 154 -13.71 7.90 4.03
N ASN A 155 -13.39 7.65 2.75
CA ASN A 155 -12.09 7.09 2.39
C ASN A 155 -10.95 8.10 2.58
N ALA A 156 -11.15 9.38 2.27
CA ALA A 156 -10.15 10.42 2.52
C ALA A 156 -9.82 10.55 4.02
N ASP A 157 -10.84 10.53 4.90
CA ASP A 157 -10.65 10.52 6.35
C ASP A 157 -9.90 9.26 6.81
N SER A 158 -10.26 8.10 6.28
CA SER A 158 -9.58 6.83 6.59
C SER A 158 -8.10 6.85 6.19
N LEU A 159 -7.77 7.36 4.98
CA LEU A 159 -6.41 7.54 4.49
C LEU A 159 -5.61 8.50 5.37
N ALA A 160 -6.21 9.60 5.78
CA ALA A 160 -5.56 10.59 6.62
C ALA A 160 -5.29 10.08 8.05
N ARG A 161 -6.25 9.37 8.66
CA ARG A 161 -6.08 8.71 9.95
C ARG A 161 -4.99 7.65 9.90
N TYR A 162 -4.99 6.81 8.86
CA TYR A 162 -3.93 5.85 8.61
C TYR A 162 -2.57 6.52 8.54
N ALA A 163 -2.44 7.59 7.72
CA ALA A 163 -1.18 8.30 7.55
C ALA A 163 -0.66 8.93 8.83
N ALA A 164 -1.55 9.55 9.64
CA ALA A 164 -1.21 10.11 10.94
C ALA A 164 -0.70 9.04 11.92
N ILE A 165 -1.38 7.87 11.98
CA ILE A 165 -0.93 6.74 12.81
C ILE A 165 0.44 6.24 12.35
N CYS A 166 0.68 6.14 11.03
CA CYS A 166 1.99 5.76 10.51
C CYS A 166 3.09 6.69 11.00
N GLN A 167 2.91 8.00 10.81
CA GLN A 167 3.91 9.00 11.18
C GLN A 167 4.18 9.02 12.68
N GLU A 168 3.14 8.88 13.51
CA GLU A 168 3.28 8.75 14.96
C GLU A 168 4.11 7.52 15.36
N GLN A 169 4.02 6.42 14.58
CA GLN A 169 4.78 5.19 14.82
C GLN A 169 6.16 5.19 14.13
N GLY A 170 6.57 6.27 13.46
CA GLY A 170 7.83 6.35 12.72
C GLY A 170 7.85 5.48 11.45
N ILE A 171 6.68 5.26 10.84
CA ILE A 171 6.47 4.54 9.59
C ILE A 171 6.09 5.55 8.50
N VAL A 172 6.70 5.49 7.33
CA VAL A 172 6.32 6.33 6.18
C VAL A 172 5.03 5.80 5.56
N PRO A 173 3.94 6.57 5.44
CA PRO A 173 2.73 6.14 4.77
C PRO A 173 2.82 6.29 3.26
N ILE A 174 2.45 5.24 2.51
CA ILE A 174 2.00 5.36 1.12
C ILE A 174 0.48 5.49 1.14
N VAL A 175 -0.01 6.65 0.74
CA VAL A 175 -1.42 6.98 0.63
C VAL A 175 -1.89 6.67 -0.79
N GLU A 176 -2.78 5.65 -0.94
CA GLU A 176 -3.21 5.16 -2.26
C GLU A 176 -4.72 5.36 -2.47
N PRO A 177 -5.15 6.56 -2.92
CA PRO A 177 -6.53 6.81 -3.34
C PRO A 177 -6.71 6.38 -4.80
N GLU A 178 -6.95 5.09 -5.05
CA GLU A 178 -7.03 4.54 -6.41
C GLU A 178 -8.38 4.79 -7.06
N VAL A 179 -8.38 5.63 -8.08
CA VAL A 179 -9.51 5.80 -8.99
C VAL A 179 -9.42 4.70 -10.05
N LEU A 180 -10.42 3.80 -10.06
CA LEU A 180 -10.36 2.62 -10.93
C LEU A 180 -10.49 3.00 -12.40
N MET A 181 -9.72 2.31 -13.24
CA MET A 181 -9.78 2.42 -14.69
C MET A 181 -10.85 1.53 -15.33
N ASP A 182 -11.48 0.66 -14.53
CA ASP A 182 -12.51 -0.27 -15.01
C ASP A 182 -13.80 0.47 -15.34
N GLY A 183 -14.52 -0.02 -16.35
CA GLY A 183 -15.80 0.55 -16.78
C GLY A 183 -15.72 1.19 -18.17
N ASP A 184 -16.69 2.05 -18.48
CA ASP A 184 -16.88 2.73 -19.77
C ASP A 184 -16.68 4.25 -19.70
N ASN A 185 -16.10 4.73 -18.60
CA ASN A 185 -15.80 6.16 -18.42
C ASN A 185 -14.66 6.62 -19.33
N ASP A 186 -14.80 7.83 -19.86
CA ASP A 186 -13.77 8.51 -20.66
C ASP A 186 -12.68 9.15 -19.76
N ILE A 187 -11.66 9.70 -20.43
CA ILE A 187 -10.53 10.35 -19.75
C ILE A 187 -10.95 11.63 -19.02
N GLU A 188 -11.93 12.35 -19.54
CA GLU A 188 -12.46 13.58 -18.96
C GLU A 188 -13.15 13.27 -17.62
N ARG A 189 -13.97 12.20 -17.57
CA ARG A 189 -14.61 11.76 -16.34
C ARG A 189 -13.58 11.24 -15.33
N CYS A 190 -12.60 10.47 -15.78
CA CYS A 190 -11.51 10.00 -14.93
C CYS A 190 -10.74 11.18 -14.31
N ALA A 191 -10.42 12.21 -15.10
CA ALA A 191 -9.73 13.41 -14.61
C ALA A 191 -10.55 14.17 -13.56
N GLN A 192 -11.86 14.40 -13.81
CA GLN A 192 -12.76 15.05 -12.86
C GLN A 192 -12.82 14.31 -11.51
N VAL A 193 -12.97 12.98 -11.56
CA VAL A 193 -13.02 12.16 -10.34
C VAL A 193 -11.68 12.20 -9.60
N THR A 194 -10.57 12.06 -10.31
CA THR A 194 -9.24 12.11 -9.71
C THR A 194 -8.97 13.44 -9.03
N GLU A 195 -9.30 14.56 -9.66
CA GLU A 195 -9.16 15.89 -9.07
C GLU A 195 -10.00 16.02 -7.78
N ALA A 196 -11.27 15.61 -7.83
CA ALA A 196 -12.15 15.66 -6.66
C ALA A 196 -11.64 14.78 -5.50
N VAL A 197 -11.27 13.54 -5.79
CA VAL A 197 -10.73 12.59 -4.80
C VAL A 197 -9.44 13.13 -4.18
N LEU A 198 -8.49 13.61 -4.98
CA LEU A 198 -7.24 14.16 -4.47
C LEU A 198 -7.48 15.42 -3.64
N GLY A 199 -8.42 16.28 -4.04
CA GLY A 199 -8.83 17.46 -3.25
C GLY A 199 -9.28 17.06 -1.84
N GLU A 200 -10.18 16.08 -1.71
CA GLU A 200 -10.66 15.57 -0.43
C GLU A 200 -9.54 14.91 0.38
N VAL A 201 -8.69 14.11 -0.26
CA VAL A 201 -7.56 13.43 0.41
C VAL A 201 -6.59 14.45 1.01
N PHE A 202 -6.14 15.45 0.23
CA PHE A 202 -5.22 16.47 0.75
C PHE A 202 -5.87 17.35 1.83
N HIS A 203 -7.18 17.64 1.70
CA HIS A 203 -7.92 18.32 2.74
C HIS A 203 -7.94 17.51 4.06
N ALA A 204 -8.24 16.22 3.99
CA ALA A 204 -8.24 15.34 5.16
C ALA A 204 -6.84 15.19 5.77
N LEU A 205 -5.79 15.01 4.95
CA LEU A 205 -4.40 14.93 5.41
C LEU A 205 -4.00 16.17 6.24
N ARG A 206 -4.37 17.37 5.78
CA ARG A 206 -4.12 18.62 6.52
C ARG A 206 -4.87 18.66 7.85
N ARG A 207 -6.15 18.25 7.88
CA ARG A 207 -6.95 18.19 9.12
C ARG A 207 -6.34 17.25 10.16
N HIS A 208 -5.71 16.16 9.71
CA HIS A 208 -5.02 15.21 10.58
C HIS A 208 -3.55 15.56 10.84
N ALA A 209 -3.11 16.75 10.46
CA ALA A 209 -1.74 17.26 10.66
C ALA A 209 -0.65 16.32 10.09
N VAL A 210 -0.97 15.61 9.00
CA VAL A 210 0.01 14.76 8.31
C VAL A 210 1.06 15.63 7.64
N VAL A 211 2.34 15.33 7.89
CA VAL A 211 3.49 15.99 7.26
C VAL A 211 3.65 15.41 5.86
N LEU A 212 3.35 16.21 4.82
CA LEU A 212 3.31 15.74 3.43
C LEU A 212 4.68 15.31 2.90
N GLU A 213 5.75 15.93 3.39
CA GLU A 213 7.13 15.59 3.05
C GLU A 213 7.54 14.19 3.56
N HIS A 214 6.80 13.63 4.49
CA HIS A 214 7.03 12.32 5.08
C HIS A 214 6.01 11.27 4.63
N MET A 215 5.44 11.43 3.45
CA MET A 215 4.54 10.44 2.84
C MET A 215 4.84 10.26 1.34
N VAL A 216 4.31 9.20 0.78
CA VAL A 216 4.29 8.97 -0.67
C VAL A 216 2.83 8.91 -1.13
N LEU A 217 2.49 9.66 -2.18
CA LEU A 217 1.21 9.55 -2.85
C LEU A 217 1.31 8.50 -3.96
N LYS A 218 0.39 7.54 -3.97
CA LYS A 218 0.22 6.56 -5.05
C LYS A 218 -1.22 6.65 -5.57
N PRO A 219 -1.49 7.52 -6.55
CA PRO A 219 -2.86 7.83 -6.95
C PRO A 219 -3.53 6.71 -7.77
N ASN A 220 -2.77 5.92 -8.53
CA ASN A 220 -3.25 4.81 -9.37
C ASN A 220 -2.18 3.74 -9.52
#